data_83c707d499faf7d8f44a4a22251cd16f
#
_entry.id   83c707d499faf7d8f44a4a22251cd16f
#
_cell.length_a   1.000
_cell.length_b   1.000
_cell.length_c   1.000
_cell.angle_alpha   90.00
_cell.angle_beta   90.00
_cell.angle_gamma   90.00
#
_symmetry.space_group_name_H-M   'P 1'
#
loop_
_entity.id
_entity.type
_entity.pdbx_description
1 polymer ?
#
loop_
_entity_poly.entity_id
_entity_poly.type
_entity_poly.pdbx_seq_one_letter_code
_entity_poly.pdbx_strand_id
1 'polypeptide(L)'
;QMGLQLQNTAYSVNIKERLDFSCALFDADGHLIANAPHMPVHLGSMGESIKTVIRENAGVMQPGDVFVLNDPYHGGTHLPDITVITPVYLGDAEVPMFYVGSRGHHADIGGNTPGSMPPFSTRIEEEGVQINNVKLVERGVLREAEMIALLQSGEYPSRNPAQNLADLKAQIAANEKGVQELRKMVDQFGLDVVQAYMRHVQDNAEESVRRVITRLKDGAFTLALDNGAQIQVAIRVDAASRSATIDFTGTSPQQTNNFNAPTAVCMAAVLYVFRTLV
;
A
#
# COMPACT_ATOMS: atom_id res chain seq x y z
N GLN A 1 -6.48 15.41 5.31
CA GLN A 1 -7.89 15.20 5.70
C GLN A 1 -8.24 13.71 5.82
N MET A 2 -7.89 12.84 4.85
CA MET A 2 -8.13 11.40 4.92
C MET A 2 -7.58 10.78 6.21
N GLY A 3 -6.30 11.05 6.54
CA GLY A 3 -5.66 10.51 7.74
C GLY A 3 -6.37 10.94 9.03
N LEU A 4 -6.80 12.19 9.12
CA LEU A 4 -7.56 12.68 10.27
C LEU A 4 -8.93 11.98 10.38
N GLN A 5 -9.60 11.75 9.23
CA GLN A 5 -10.83 10.98 9.19
C GLN A 5 -10.61 9.57 9.70
N LEU A 6 -9.56 8.89 9.22
CA LEU A 6 -9.23 7.53 9.64
C LEU A 6 -8.93 7.45 11.14
N GLN A 7 -8.05 8.31 11.64
CA GLN A 7 -7.70 8.39 13.05
C GLN A 7 -8.93 8.59 13.96
N ASN A 8 -9.85 9.49 13.56
CA ASN A 8 -11.01 9.82 14.38
C ASN A 8 -12.08 8.72 14.37
N THR A 9 -12.15 7.90 13.33
CA THR A 9 -13.21 6.90 13.16
C THR A 9 -12.75 5.46 13.34
N ALA A 10 -11.44 5.19 13.31
CA ALA A 10 -10.89 3.85 13.56
C ALA A 10 -11.14 3.38 15.00
N TYR A 11 -11.16 2.09 15.17
CA TYR A 11 -11.49 1.42 16.44
C TYR A 11 -10.26 0.83 17.13
N SER A 12 -9.32 0.27 16.35
CA SER A 12 -8.12 -0.34 16.91
C SER A 12 -7.11 0.69 17.42
N VAL A 13 -6.39 0.32 18.47
CA VAL A 13 -5.31 1.12 19.08
C VAL A 13 -4.20 1.42 18.07
N ASN A 14 -3.88 0.45 17.21
CA ASN A 14 -2.82 0.61 16.22
C ASN A 14 -3.11 1.77 15.27
N ILE A 15 -4.31 1.85 14.71
CA ILE A 15 -4.68 2.92 13.79
C ILE A 15 -4.95 4.22 14.56
N LYS A 16 -5.74 4.17 15.63
CA LYS A 16 -6.25 5.36 16.32
C LYS A 16 -5.21 6.09 17.17
N GLU A 17 -4.39 5.35 17.90
CA GLU A 17 -3.47 5.90 18.88
C GLU A 17 -2.01 5.84 18.41
N ARG A 18 -1.58 4.73 17.82
CA ARG A 18 -0.22 4.57 17.28
C ARG A 18 -0.04 5.23 15.93
N LEU A 19 -1.12 5.62 15.25
CA LEU A 19 -1.12 6.19 13.90
C LEU A 19 -0.45 5.27 12.88
N ASP A 20 -0.59 3.95 13.08
CA ASP A 20 -0.04 2.95 12.18
C ASP A 20 -0.94 2.75 10.97
N PHE A 21 -0.97 3.78 10.16
CA PHE A 21 -1.73 3.84 8.91
C PHE A 21 -1.11 4.84 7.93
N SER A 22 -1.53 4.77 6.69
CA SER A 22 -1.21 5.75 5.65
C SER A 22 -2.39 5.94 4.71
N CYS A 23 -2.49 7.15 4.15
CA CYS A 23 -3.48 7.48 3.13
C CYS A 23 -2.77 8.09 1.92
N ALA A 24 -3.20 7.73 0.72
CA ALA A 24 -2.56 8.19 -0.50
C ALA A 24 -3.54 8.37 -1.65
N LEU A 25 -3.15 9.22 -2.60
CA LEU A 25 -3.84 9.50 -3.85
C LEU A 25 -2.94 9.06 -5.02
N PHE A 26 -3.53 8.43 -6.00
CA PHE A 26 -2.85 7.88 -7.17
C PHE A 26 -3.55 8.33 -8.47
N ASP A 27 -2.78 8.42 -9.55
CA ASP A 27 -3.32 8.65 -10.89
C ASP A 27 -4.03 7.39 -11.46
N ALA A 28 -4.50 7.50 -12.69
CA ALA A 28 -5.20 6.40 -13.37
C ALA A 28 -4.34 5.16 -13.60
N ASP A 29 -3.02 5.30 -13.64
CA ASP A 29 -2.05 4.22 -13.84
C ASP A 29 -1.53 3.63 -12.52
N GLY A 30 -2.00 4.16 -11.38
CA GLY A 30 -1.60 3.73 -10.04
C GLY A 30 -0.26 4.30 -9.57
N HIS A 31 0.20 5.41 -10.16
CA HIS A 31 1.37 6.12 -9.68
C HIS A 31 1.00 7.09 -8.55
N LEU A 32 1.85 7.14 -7.55
CA LEU A 32 1.65 7.99 -6.38
C LEU A 32 1.68 9.48 -6.77
N ILE A 33 0.66 10.23 -6.33
CA ILE A 33 0.57 11.67 -6.48
C ILE A 33 0.86 12.37 -5.15
N ALA A 34 0.16 11.93 -4.10
CA ALA A 34 0.30 12.52 -2.77
C ALA A 34 0.02 11.49 -1.70
N ASN A 35 0.72 11.58 -0.61
CA ASN A 35 0.50 10.74 0.57
C ASN A 35 0.65 11.54 1.86
N ALA A 36 0.00 11.04 2.92
CA ALA A 36 0.30 11.47 4.28
C ALA A 36 1.44 10.58 4.80
N PRO A 37 2.57 11.17 5.21
CA PRO A 37 3.77 10.41 5.58
C PRO A 37 3.67 9.90 7.02
N HIS A 38 2.79 8.93 7.30
CA HIS A 38 2.71 8.34 8.63
C HIS A 38 3.72 7.20 8.80
N MET A 39 3.67 6.16 7.92
CA MET A 39 4.55 5.00 8.03
C MET A 39 5.44 4.87 6.78
N PRO A 40 6.78 4.89 6.94
CA PRO A 40 7.71 4.85 5.80
C PRO A 40 7.56 3.63 4.90
N VAL A 41 7.30 2.45 5.46
CA VAL A 41 7.12 1.23 4.67
C VAL A 41 5.88 1.28 3.78
N HIS A 42 4.84 2.01 4.16
CA HIS A 42 3.64 2.19 3.34
C HIS A 42 3.91 3.07 2.12
N LEU A 43 4.86 3.99 2.21
CA LEU A 43 5.14 5.00 1.20
C LEU A 43 5.39 4.41 -0.19
N GLY A 44 6.26 3.41 -0.29
CA GLY A 44 6.60 2.77 -1.57
C GLY A 44 5.76 1.55 -1.90
N SER A 45 5.13 0.93 -0.91
CA SER A 45 4.44 -0.34 -1.08
C SER A 45 2.98 -0.20 -1.52
N MET A 46 2.31 0.90 -1.17
CA MET A 46 0.90 1.09 -1.56
C MET A 46 0.69 1.16 -3.07
N GLY A 47 1.66 1.69 -3.82
CA GLY A 47 1.62 1.71 -5.29
C GLY A 47 1.48 0.32 -5.90
N GLU A 48 2.15 -0.68 -5.34
CA GLU A 48 2.04 -2.06 -5.80
C GLU A 48 0.65 -2.64 -5.53
N SER A 49 0.03 -2.29 -4.41
CA SER A 49 -1.36 -2.67 -4.11
C SER A 49 -2.35 -2.07 -5.14
N ILE A 50 -2.19 -0.77 -5.46
CA ILE A 50 -3.04 -0.11 -6.46
C ILE A 50 -2.87 -0.76 -7.84
N LYS A 51 -1.64 -0.95 -8.30
CA LYS A 51 -1.35 -1.59 -9.60
C LYS A 51 -1.88 -3.01 -9.67
N THR A 52 -1.83 -3.76 -8.57
CA THR A 52 -2.42 -5.11 -8.50
C THR A 52 -3.94 -5.05 -8.67
N VAL A 53 -4.63 -4.14 -7.96
CA VAL A 53 -6.09 -3.97 -8.13
C VAL A 53 -6.43 -3.58 -9.55
N ILE A 54 -5.69 -2.65 -10.16
CA ILE A 54 -5.89 -2.24 -11.56
C ILE A 54 -5.76 -3.44 -12.50
N ARG A 55 -4.67 -4.19 -12.38
CA ARG A 55 -4.37 -5.33 -13.25
C ARG A 55 -5.40 -6.46 -13.11
N GLU A 56 -5.73 -6.81 -11.89
CA GLU A 56 -6.58 -7.98 -11.61
C GLU A 56 -8.08 -7.70 -11.79
N ASN A 57 -8.48 -6.41 -11.81
CA ASN A 57 -9.88 -6.03 -12.03
C ASN A 57 -10.09 -5.23 -13.33
N ALA A 58 -9.17 -5.32 -14.28
CA ALA A 58 -9.32 -4.65 -15.57
C ALA A 58 -10.64 -5.02 -16.25
N GLY A 59 -11.42 -4.02 -16.63
CA GLY A 59 -12.70 -4.18 -17.32
C GLY A 59 -13.89 -4.66 -16.48
N VAL A 60 -13.69 -4.90 -15.16
CA VAL A 60 -14.78 -5.34 -14.25
C VAL A 60 -15.06 -4.37 -13.11
N MET A 61 -14.23 -3.34 -12.93
CA MET A 61 -14.47 -2.28 -11.94
C MET A 61 -15.69 -1.46 -12.32
N GLN A 62 -16.50 -1.12 -11.34
CA GLN A 62 -17.69 -0.29 -11.52
C GLN A 62 -17.68 0.90 -10.56
N PRO A 63 -18.35 2.03 -10.90
CA PRO A 63 -18.56 3.11 -9.95
C PRO A 63 -19.18 2.62 -8.64
N GLY A 64 -18.60 3.04 -7.52
CA GLY A 64 -19.02 2.61 -6.18
C GLY A 64 -18.40 1.31 -5.67
N ASP A 65 -17.51 0.67 -6.45
CA ASP A 65 -16.72 -0.47 -5.98
C ASP A 65 -15.60 0.00 -5.04
N VAL A 66 -15.28 -0.82 -4.04
CA VAL A 66 -14.11 -0.68 -3.18
C VAL A 66 -13.46 -2.04 -3.01
N PHE A 67 -12.15 -2.08 -3.14
CA PHE A 67 -11.35 -3.30 -3.04
C PHE A 67 -10.53 -3.33 -1.76
N VAL A 68 -10.24 -4.53 -1.27
CA VAL A 68 -9.41 -4.75 -0.09
C VAL A 68 -8.42 -5.88 -0.31
N LEU A 69 -7.20 -5.70 0.16
CA LEU A 69 -6.15 -6.72 0.10
C LEU A 69 -5.13 -6.57 1.23
N ASN A 70 -4.47 -7.67 1.57
CA ASN A 70 -3.29 -7.71 2.45
C ASN A 70 -2.24 -8.71 1.96
N ASP A 71 -2.55 -9.54 0.97
CA ASP A 71 -1.72 -10.65 0.50
C ASP A 71 -0.37 -10.15 -0.05
N PRO A 72 0.77 -10.53 0.56
CA PRO A 72 2.10 -10.08 0.15
C PRO A 72 2.53 -10.61 -1.23
N TYR A 73 1.90 -11.66 -1.73
CA TYR A 73 2.14 -12.16 -3.09
C TYR A 73 1.33 -11.38 -4.15
N HIS A 74 0.35 -10.60 -3.71
CA HIS A 74 -0.57 -9.83 -4.57
C HIS A 74 -0.62 -8.35 -4.17
N GLY A 75 0.56 -7.73 -4.01
CA GLY A 75 0.68 -6.29 -3.78
C GLY A 75 0.58 -5.84 -2.32
N GLY A 76 0.40 -6.75 -1.37
CA GLY A 76 0.46 -6.48 0.06
C GLY A 76 1.90 -6.47 0.60
N THR A 77 2.05 -6.26 1.91
CA THR A 77 3.34 -6.28 2.62
C THR A 77 3.40 -7.40 3.65
N HIS A 78 2.54 -7.36 4.63
CA HIS A 78 2.30 -8.43 5.61
C HIS A 78 0.82 -8.39 6.03
N LEU A 79 0.31 -9.49 6.56
CA LEU A 79 -1.14 -9.67 6.67
C LEU A 79 -1.88 -8.64 7.54
N PRO A 80 -1.32 -8.13 8.67
CA PRO A 80 -1.99 -7.09 9.45
C PRO A 80 -2.17 -5.75 8.72
N ASP A 81 -1.34 -5.45 7.71
CA ASP A 81 -1.43 -4.22 6.90
C ASP A 81 -2.50 -4.35 5.82
N ILE A 82 -3.74 -4.06 6.19
CA ILE A 82 -4.87 -4.15 5.27
C ILE A 82 -5.00 -2.85 4.47
N THR A 83 -5.00 -2.99 3.14
CA THR A 83 -5.14 -1.87 2.20
C THR A 83 -6.54 -1.86 1.60
N VAL A 84 -7.23 -0.72 1.74
CA VAL A 84 -8.54 -0.45 1.12
C VAL A 84 -8.33 0.56 -0.01
N ILE A 85 -8.85 0.23 -1.19
CA ILE A 85 -8.63 0.97 -2.44
C ILE A 85 -9.97 1.32 -3.07
N THR A 86 -10.17 2.60 -3.35
CA THR A 86 -11.38 3.13 -3.98
C THR A 86 -11.04 3.70 -5.36
N PRO A 87 -11.51 3.09 -6.45
CA PRO A 87 -11.47 3.68 -7.78
C PRO A 87 -12.34 4.93 -7.86
N VAL A 88 -11.83 6.00 -8.46
CA VAL A 88 -12.54 7.29 -8.54
C VAL A 88 -12.99 7.56 -9.96
N TYR A 89 -14.29 7.60 -10.16
CA TYR A 89 -14.94 7.98 -11.40
C TYR A 89 -15.46 9.41 -11.28
N LEU A 90 -15.28 10.22 -12.32
CA LEU A 90 -15.74 11.60 -12.38
C LEU A 90 -16.65 11.80 -13.61
N GLY A 91 -17.78 12.49 -13.41
CA GLY A 91 -18.76 12.66 -14.47
C GLY A 91 -19.24 11.33 -15.03
N ASP A 92 -19.29 11.25 -16.36
CA ASP A 92 -19.70 10.04 -17.09
C ASP A 92 -18.53 9.15 -17.50
N ALA A 93 -17.40 9.21 -16.77
CA ALA A 93 -16.22 8.40 -17.08
C ALA A 93 -16.53 6.89 -16.93
N GLU A 94 -16.20 6.11 -17.95
CA GLU A 94 -16.38 4.66 -17.96
C GLU A 94 -15.24 3.92 -17.26
N VAL A 95 -14.11 4.61 -17.03
CA VAL A 95 -12.92 4.06 -16.36
C VAL A 95 -12.51 4.94 -15.18
N PRO A 96 -11.85 4.38 -14.16
CA PRO A 96 -11.35 5.19 -13.06
C PRO A 96 -10.33 6.22 -13.53
N MET A 97 -10.45 7.46 -13.09
CA MET A 97 -9.52 8.54 -13.41
C MET A 97 -8.44 8.70 -12.34
N PHE A 98 -8.71 8.25 -11.14
CA PHE A 98 -7.82 8.26 -9.99
C PHE A 98 -8.11 7.08 -9.09
N TYR A 99 -7.19 6.84 -8.15
CA TYR A 99 -7.40 5.88 -7.06
C TYR A 99 -7.06 6.55 -5.73
N VAL A 100 -7.84 6.22 -4.73
CA VAL A 100 -7.60 6.64 -3.34
C VAL A 100 -7.37 5.38 -2.52
N GLY A 101 -6.31 5.37 -1.73
CA GLY A 101 -5.97 4.23 -0.88
C GLY A 101 -5.74 4.63 0.57
N SER A 102 -6.13 3.74 1.48
CA SER A 102 -5.73 3.77 2.87
C SER A 102 -5.24 2.39 3.29
N ARG A 103 -4.13 2.37 4.03
CA ARG A 103 -3.58 1.16 4.65
C ARG A 103 -3.55 1.36 6.14
N GLY A 104 -4.02 0.38 6.90
CA GLY A 104 -3.96 0.38 8.34
C GLY A 104 -3.47 -0.95 8.87
N HIS A 105 -2.64 -0.91 9.93
CA HIS A 105 -2.21 -2.09 10.66
C HIS A 105 -3.32 -2.50 11.62
N HIS A 106 -4.07 -3.53 11.25
CA HIS A 106 -5.13 -4.08 12.10
C HIS A 106 -4.54 -4.77 13.34
N ALA A 107 -5.23 -4.67 14.47
CA ALA A 107 -4.74 -5.20 15.73
C ALA A 107 -4.58 -6.74 15.74
N ASP A 108 -5.42 -7.43 14.99
CA ASP A 108 -5.37 -8.89 14.82
C ASP A 108 -6.09 -9.28 13.52
N ILE A 109 -5.48 -10.11 12.73
CA ILE A 109 -6.04 -10.69 11.50
C ILE A 109 -6.03 -12.22 11.55
N GLY A 110 -5.91 -12.82 12.73
CA GLY A 110 -5.76 -14.25 12.94
C GLY A 110 -4.29 -14.67 13.12
N GLY A 111 -3.97 -15.85 12.65
CA GLY A 111 -2.66 -16.42 12.84
C GLY A 111 -2.51 -17.20 14.16
N ASN A 112 -1.43 -17.95 14.29
CA ASN A 112 -1.18 -18.82 15.43
C ASN A 112 -0.79 -18.06 16.72
N THR A 113 -0.48 -16.75 16.61
CA THR A 113 -0.21 -15.87 17.76
C THR A 113 -1.12 -14.66 17.75
N PRO A 114 -1.57 -14.13 18.92
CA PRO A 114 -2.28 -12.87 19.00
C PRO A 114 -1.45 -11.73 18.41
N GLY A 115 -2.15 -10.83 17.69
CA GLY A 115 -1.50 -9.71 17.00
C GLY A 115 -0.94 -10.06 15.63
N SER A 116 -1.11 -11.31 15.18
CA SER A 116 -0.82 -11.75 13.80
C SER A 116 0.63 -11.48 13.32
N MET A 117 1.58 -11.55 14.25
CA MET A 117 3.02 -11.43 13.97
C MET A 117 3.80 -12.55 14.68
N PRO A 118 3.59 -13.82 14.29
CA PRO A 118 4.27 -14.93 14.89
C PRO A 118 5.78 -14.90 14.56
N PRO A 119 6.65 -15.15 15.55
CA PRO A 119 8.10 -15.05 15.33
C PRO A 119 8.70 -16.26 14.59
N PHE A 120 7.97 -17.36 14.47
CA PHE A 120 8.49 -18.64 13.93
C PHE A 120 7.58 -19.28 12.89
N SER A 121 6.76 -18.50 12.19
CA SER A 121 5.91 -19.03 11.12
C SER A 121 6.74 -19.56 9.95
N THR A 122 6.28 -20.64 9.36
CA THR A 122 6.86 -21.27 8.18
C THR A 122 5.90 -21.29 6.99
N ARG A 123 4.63 -21.00 7.25
CA ARG A 123 3.56 -20.88 6.27
C ARG A 123 2.77 -19.62 6.55
N ILE A 124 2.26 -18.98 5.50
CA ILE A 124 1.55 -17.71 5.62
C ILE A 124 0.22 -17.84 6.38
N GLU A 125 -0.43 -19.00 6.32
CA GLU A 125 -1.66 -19.27 7.06
C GLU A 125 -1.46 -19.18 8.58
N GLU A 126 -0.23 -19.42 9.06
CA GLU A 126 0.14 -19.25 10.46
C GLU A 126 0.20 -17.77 10.88
N GLU A 127 0.29 -16.87 9.94
CA GLU A 127 0.35 -15.41 10.18
C GLU A 127 -1.03 -14.74 10.17
N GLY A 128 -2.03 -15.36 9.56
CA GLY A 128 -3.40 -14.84 9.58
C GLY A 128 -4.20 -15.10 8.31
N VAL A 129 -5.31 -14.41 8.22
CA VAL A 129 -6.23 -14.50 7.08
C VAL A 129 -5.68 -13.70 5.90
N GLN A 130 -5.50 -14.37 4.76
CA GLN A 130 -5.14 -13.73 3.51
C GLN A 130 -6.37 -13.13 2.82
N ILE A 131 -6.24 -11.89 2.39
CA ILE A 131 -7.24 -11.17 1.61
C ILE A 131 -6.61 -10.82 0.27
N ASN A 132 -6.97 -11.55 -0.76
CA ASN A 132 -6.45 -11.33 -2.10
C ASN A 132 -7.47 -10.60 -2.96
N ASN A 133 -7.31 -9.28 -3.08
CA ASN A 133 -8.06 -8.44 -4.03
C ASN A 133 -9.59 -8.66 -3.96
N VAL A 134 -10.15 -8.62 -2.77
CA VAL A 134 -11.59 -8.86 -2.54
C VAL A 134 -12.37 -7.56 -2.75
N LYS A 135 -13.52 -7.65 -3.42
CA LYS A 135 -14.46 -6.56 -3.54
C LYS A 135 -15.20 -6.39 -2.20
N LEU A 136 -14.80 -5.39 -1.42
CA LEU A 136 -15.35 -5.07 -0.09
C LEU A 136 -16.69 -4.32 -0.19
N VAL A 137 -16.79 -3.41 -1.17
CA VAL A 137 -18.02 -2.71 -1.51
C VAL A 137 -18.30 -2.97 -2.99
N GLU A 138 -19.52 -3.34 -3.32
CA GLU A 138 -19.96 -3.58 -4.69
C GLU A 138 -21.06 -2.59 -5.03
N ARG A 139 -20.77 -1.66 -5.97
CA ARG A 139 -21.71 -0.62 -6.43
C ARG A 139 -22.37 0.14 -5.26
N GLY A 140 -21.59 0.50 -4.26
CA GLY A 140 -22.05 1.22 -3.08
C GLY A 140 -22.64 0.35 -1.96
N VAL A 141 -22.72 -0.96 -2.14
CA VAL A 141 -23.23 -1.90 -1.13
C VAL A 141 -22.08 -2.62 -0.44
N LEU A 142 -21.94 -2.43 0.88
CA LEU A 142 -20.93 -3.11 1.69
C LEU A 142 -21.23 -4.60 1.79
N ARG A 143 -20.29 -5.45 1.44
CA ARG A 143 -20.37 -6.91 1.50
C ARG A 143 -19.94 -7.42 2.89
N GLU A 144 -20.68 -6.98 3.90
CA GLU A 144 -20.33 -7.20 5.31
C GLU A 144 -20.30 -8.68 5.69
N ALA A 145 -21.32 -9.44 5.26
CA ALA A 145 -21.43 -10.86 5.60
C ALA A 145 -20.28 -11.68 5.00
N GLU A 146 -19.94 -11.41 3.74
CA GLU A 146 -18.84 -12.09 3.05
C GLU A 146 -17.49 -11.73 3.66
N MET A 147 -17.30 -10.47 4.06
CA MET A 147 -16.07 -10.04 4.71
C MET A 147 -15.91 -10.69 6.09
N ILE A 148 -16.97 -10.76 6.88
CA ILE A 148 -16.94 -11.48 8.18
C ILE A 148 -16.66 -12.97 7.97
N ALA A 149 -17.30 -13.60 7.00
CA ALA A 149 -17.04 -15.00 6.67
C ALA A 149 -15.58 -15.24 6.28
N LEU A 150 -14.99 -14.35 5.49
CA LEU A 150 -13.58 -14.42 5.12
C LEU A 150 -12.67 -14.26 6.37
N LEU A 151 -12.92 -13.28 7.22
CA LEU A 151 -12.15 -13.05 8.43
C LEU A 151 -12.23 -14.22 9.44
N GLN A 152 -13.31 -14.99 9.37
CA GLN A 152 -13.54 -16.19 10.19
C GLN A 152 -13.06 -17.48 9.51
N SER A 153 -12.49 -17.40 8.32
CA SER A 153 -12.04 -18.55 7.55
C SER A 153 -10.60 -18.98 7.90
N GLY A 154 -10.21 -20.15 7.42
CA GLY A 154 -8.87 -20.67 7.55
C GLY A 154 -8.60 -21.40 8.89
N GLU A 155 -7.37 -21.85 9.04
CA GLU A 155 -6.92 -22.60 10.24
C GLU A 155 -6.82 -21.70 11.48
N TYR A 156 -6.43 -20.44 11.29
CA TYR A 156 -6.23 -19.48 12.36
C TYR A 156 -7.01 -18.18 12.06
N PRO A 157 -8.33 -18.17 12.27
CA PRO A 157 -9.18 -17.01 11.94
C PRO A 157 -8.89 -15.79 12.81
N SER A 158 -9.35 -14.61 12.35
CA SER A 158 -9.30 -13.39 13.17
C SER A 158 -10.04 -13.59 14.50
N ARG A 159 -9.42 -13.11 15.58
CA ARG A 159 -9.98 -13.21 16.93
C ARG A 159 -11.09 -12.19 17.20
N ASN A 160 -11.11 -11.10 16.43
CA ASN A 160 -12.12 -10.04 16.58
C ASN A 160 -12.55 -9.50 15.20
N PRO A 161 -13.31 -10.26 14.39
CA PRO A 161 -13.77 -9.82 13.08
C PRO A 161 -14.61 -8.55 13.10
N ALA A 162 -15.34 -8.32 14.22
CA ALA A 162 -16.14 -7.10 14.38
C ALA A 162 -15.26 -5.85 14.45
N GLN A 163 -14.13 -5.90 15.13
CA GLN A 163 -13.14 -4.81 15.15
C GLN A 163 -12.50 -4.61 13.77
N ASN A 164 -12.12 -5.68 13.08
CA ASN A 164 -11.60 -5.57 11.72
C ASN A 164 -12.60 -4.87 10.80
N LEU A 165 -13.87 -5.27 10.86
CA LEU A 165 -14.91 -4.66 10.05
C LEU A 165 -15.12 -3.17 10.40
N ALA A 166 -15.04 -2.81 11.68
CA ALA A 166 -15.14 -1.41 12.11
C ALA A 166 -13.98 -0.57 11.53
N ASP A 167 -12.74 -1.09 11.57
CA ASP A 167 -11.58 -0.42 10.98
C ASP A 167 -11.66 -0.37 9.45
N LEU A 168 -12.16 -1.40 8.78
CA LEU A 168 -12.42 -1.37 7.33
C LEU A 168 -13.46 -0.30 6.97
N LYS A 169 -14.53 -0.15 7.75
CA LYS A 169 -15.50 0.93 7.57
C LYS A 169 -14.86 2.31 7.74
N ALA A 170 -13.95 2.46 8.69
CA ALA A 170 -13.18 3.69 8.89
C ALA A 170 -12.25 4.00 7.71
N GLN A 171 -11.60 2.97 7.13
CA GLN A 171 -10.78 3.11 5.93
C GLN A 171 -11.60 3.50 4.70
N ILE A 172 -12.81 2.91 4.53
CA ILE A 172 -13.76 3.31 3.48
C ILE A 172 -14.14 4.79 3.65
N ALA A 173 -14.48 5.21 4.87
CA ALA A 173 -14.85 6.60 5.16
C ALA A 173 -13.69 7.58 4.91
N ALA A 174 -12.46 7.17 5.21
CA ALA A 174 -11.27 7.96 4.91
C ALA A 174 -11.05 8.11 3.39
N ASN A 175 -11.22 7.02 2.64
CA ASN A 175 -11.13 7.05 1.19
C ASN A 175 -12.23 7.92 0.58
N GLU A 176 -13.48 7.80 1.03
CA GLU A 176 -14.58 8.66 0.58
C GLU A 176 -14.30 10.14 0.85
N LYS A 177 -13.69 10.47 1.99
CA LYS A 177 -13.22 11.84 2.26
C LYS A 177 -12.19 12.29 1.23
N GLY A 178 -11.27 11.43 0.84
CA GLY A 178 -10.30 11.70 -0.23
C GLY A 178 -10.96 11.94 -1.58
N VAL A 179 -11.95 11.11 -1.94
CA VAL A 179 -12.75 11.28 -3.17
C VAL A 179 -13.48 12.62 -3.19
N GLN A 180 -14.10 13.00 -2.07
CA GLN A 180 -14.81 14.28 -1.95
C GLN A 180 -13.87 15.48 -2.11
N GLU A 181 -12.70 15.45 -1.49
CA GLU A 181 -11.72 16.54 -1.63
C GLU A 181 -11.16 16.62 -3.05
N LEU A 182 -10.94 15.48 -3.70
CA LEU A 182 -10.53 15.44 -5.10
C LEU A 182 -11.59 16.01 -6.03
N ARG A 183 -12.87 15.64 -5.85
CA ARG A 183 -13.99 16.21 -6.59
C ARG A 183 -14.07 17.72 -6.44
N LYS A 184 -13.95 18.24 -5.22
CA LYS A 184 -13.90 19.68 -4.97
C LYS A 184 -12.77 20.39 -5.75
N MET A 185 -11.58 19.77 -5.81
CA MET A 185 -10.47 20.33 -6.58
C MET A 185 -10.81 20.36 -8.09
N VAL A 186 -11.39 19.28 -8.60
CA VAL A 186 -11.78 19.20 -10.01
C VAL A 186 -12.89 20.20 -10.32
N ASP A 187 -13.90 20.36 -9.45
CA ASP A 187 -14.98 21.33 -9.61
C ASP A 187 -14.46 22.78 -9.58
N GLN A 188 -13.45 23.05 -8.74
CA GLN A 188 -12.89 24.39 -8.60
C GLN A 188 -11.92 24.76 -9.72
N PHE A 189 -11.08 23.85 -10.17
CA PHE A 189 -9.96 24.16 -11.08
C PHE A 189 -10.11 23.54 -12.46
N GLY A 190 -11.04 22.61 -12.64
CA GLY A 190 -11.18 21.81 -13.84
C GLY A 190 -10.26 20.58 -13.85
N LEU A 191 -10.72 19.50 -14.49
CA LEU A 191 -10.02 18.22 -14.53
C LEU A 191 -8.64 18.32 -15.19
N ASP A 192 -8.56 19.02 -16.34
CA ASP A 192 -7.29 19.16 -17.09
C ASP A 192 -6.21 19.83 -16.25
N VAL A 193 -6.59 20.86 -15.49
CA VAL A 193 -5.67 21.58 -14.59
C VAL A 193 -5.21 20.66 -13.47
N VAL A 194 -6.13 19.95 -12.81
CA VAL A 194 -5.78 19.02 -11.73
C VAL A 194 -4.82 17.95 -12.23
N GLN A 195 -5.10 17.32 -13.36
CA GLN A 195 -4.22 16.31 -13.96
C GLN A 195 -2.86 16.90 -14.39
N ALA A 196 -2.83 18.11 -14.92
CA ALA A 196 -1.58 18.77 -15.26
C ALA A 196 -0.70 19.00 -14.02
N TYR A 197 -1.28 19.49 -12.93
CA TYR A 197 -0.55 19.68 -11.68
C TYR A 197 -0.08 18.37 -11.04
N MET A 198 -0.86 17.29 -11.15
CA MET A 198 -0.43 15.96 -10.72
C MET A 198 0.82 15.51 -11.49
N ARG A 199 0.83 15.67 -12.81
CA ARG A 199 2.04 15.39 -13.62
C ARG A 199 3.22 16.26 -13.19
N HIS A 200 3.01 17.56 -12.99
CA HIS A 200 4.07 18.47 -12.54
C HIS A 200 4.66 18.08 -11.18
N VAL A 201 3.84 17.56 -10.25
CA VAL A 201 4.32 17.05 -8.97
C VAL A 201 5.22 15.83 -9.18
N GLN A 202 4.82 14.90 -10.05
CA GLN A 202 5.61 13.72 -10.40
C GLN A 202 6.91 14.11 -11.11
N ASP A 203 6.85 14.97 -12.11
CA ASP A 203 8.03 15.48 -12.86
C ASP A 203 9.03 16.17 -11.91
N ASN A 204 8.54 16.98 -10.98
CA ASN A 204 9.37 17.65 -9.98
C ASN A 204 10.04 16.64 -9.02
N ALA A 205 9.32 15.62 -8.60
CA ALA A 205 9.87 14.55 -7.76
C ALA A 205 10.93 13.75 -8.51
N GLU A 206 10.67 13.39 -9.77
CA GLU A 206 11.62 12.71 -10.65
C GLU A 206 12.89 13.55 -10.83
N GLU A 207 12.76 14.82 -11.19
CA GLU A 207 13.90 15.72 -11.37
C GLU A 207 14.73 15.87 -10.09
N SER A 208 14.08 15.94 -8.93
CA SER A 208 14.75 16.01 -7.64
C SER A 208 15.61 14.76 -7.39
N VAL A 209 15.06 13.57 -7.63
CA VAL A 209 15.79 12.30 -7.52
C VAL A 209 16.92 12.23 -8.55
N ARG A 210 16.69 12.61 -9.80
CA ARG A 210 17.71 12.64 -10.84
C ARG A 210 18.90 13.54 -10.49
N ARG A 211 18.66 14.68 -9.83
CA ARG A 211 19.74 15.55 -9.29
C ARG A 211 20.54 14.86 -8.21
N VAL A 212 19.89 14.13 -7.31
CA VAL A 212 20.61 13.33 -6.30
C VAL A 212 21.45 12.26 -6.96
N ILE A 213 20.92 11.53 -7.93
CA ILE A 213 21.65 10.47 -8.65
C ILE A 213 22.95 11.01 -9.25
N THR A 214 22.98 12.25 -9.77
CA THR A 214 24.24 12.83 -10.31
C THR A 214 25.34 13.00 -9.26
N ARG A 215 25.02 12.93 -7.98
CA ARG A 215 25.99 13.07 -6.86
C ARG A 215 26.35 11.72 -6.24
N LEU A 216 25.61 10.67 -6.57
CA LEU A 216 25.89 9.33 -6.10
C LEU A 216 27.09 8.75 -6.87
N LYS A 217 27.67 7.70 -6.31
CA LYS A 217 28.74 6.91 -6.90
C LYS A 217 28.34 5.45 -6.87
N ASP A 218 28.95 4.67 -7.75
CA ASP A 218 28.86 3.22 -7.66
C ASP A 218 29.29 2.73 -6.28
N GLY A 219 28.59 1.74 -5.79
CA GLY A 219 28.90 1.14 -4.49
C GLY A 219 28.26 -0.23 -4.34
N ALA A 220 28.76 -0.99 -3.40
CA ALA A 220 28.18 -2.29 -3.02
C ALA A 220 28.29 -2.48 -1.51
N PHE A 221 27.32 -3.20 -0.96
CA PHE A 221 27.32 -3.53 0.46
C PHE A 221 26.71 -4.91 0.68
N THR A 222 27.18 -5.59 1.71
CA THR A 222 26.63 -6.86 2.18
C THR A 222 26.30 -6.72 3.67
N LEU A 223 25.05 -7.00 4.03
CA LEU A 223 24.57 -7.04 5.40
C LEU A 223 24.31 -8.50 5.78
N ALA A 224 24.98 -8.97 6.82
CA ALA A 224 24.66 -10.26 7.42
C ALA A 224 23.51 -10.09 8.43
N LEU A 225 22.55 -11.00 8.38
CA LEU A 225 21.45 -11.10 9.34
C LEU A 225 21.80 -12.11 10.45
N ASP A 226 21.15 -12.00 11.62
CA ASP A 226 21.42 -12.84 12.79
C ASP A 226 21.15 -14.33 12.54
N ASN A 227 20.28 -14.66 11.58
CA ASN A 227 19.97 -16.03 11.17
C ASN A 227 20.96 -16.61 10.14
N GLY A 228 22.04 -15.88 9.81
CA GLY A 228 23.04 -16.31 8.84
C GLY A 228 22.72 -15.99 7.39
N ALA A 229 21.52 -15.50 7.08
CA ALA A 229 21.21 -14.98 5.76
C ALA A 229 21.95 -13.65 5.50
N GLN A 230 22.06 -13.26 4.23
CA GLN A 230 22.67 -11.97 3.87
C GLN A 230 21.83 -11.24 2.83
N ILE A 231 21.86 -9.92 2.93
CA ILE A 231 21.35 -9.02 1.90
C ILE A 231 22.55 -8.41 1.18
N GLN A 232 22.61 -8.57 -0.14
CA GLN A 232 23.60 -7.89 -0.96
C GLN A 232 22.93 -6.82 -1.79
N VAL A 233 23.59 -5.68 -1.94
CA VAL A 233 23.15 -4.61 -2.84
C VAL A 233 24.33 -4.04 -3.58
N ALA A 234 24.18 -3.87 -4.88
CA ALA A 234 25.09 -3.11 -5.71
C ALA A 234 24.33 -1.97 -6.40
N ILE A 235 24.88 -0.77 -6.33
CA ILE A 235 24.33 0.41 -6.98
C ILE A 235 25.28 0.82 -8.08
N ARG A 236 24.75 0.97 -9.29
CA ARG A 236 25.48 1.47 -10.45
C ARG A 236 24.80 2.74 -10.95
N VAL A 237 25.58 3.79 -11.11
CA VAL A 237 25.11 5.12 -11.51
C VAL A 237 25.47 5.39 -12.96
N ASP A 238 24.47 5.66 -13.78
CA ASP A 238 24.69 6.26 -15.09
C ASP A 238 24.47 7.77 -15.01
N ALA A 239 25.57 8.50 -14.93
CA ALA A 239 25.53 9.96 -14.82
C ALA A 239 25.02 10.63 -16.10
N ALA A 240 25.16 10.00 -17.28
CA ALA A 240 24.72 10.57 -18.55
C ALA A 240 23.19 10.56 -18.67
N SER A 241 22.55 9.45 -18.32
CA SER A 241 21.08 9.33 -18.29
C SER A 241 20.47 9.80 -16.97
N ARG A 242 21.29 10.09 -15.96
CA ARG A 242 20.87 10.43 -14.59
C ARG A 242 19.96 9.34 -14.00
N SER A 243 20.37 8.09 -14.19
CA SER A 243 19.67 6.90 -13.67
C SER A 243 20.59 6.07 -12.80
N ALA A 244 20.00 5.19 -11.99
CA ALA A 244 20.73 4.24 -11.17
C ALA A 244 20.09 2.86 -11.26
N THR A 245 20.91 1.82 -11.31
CA THR A 245 20.50 0.44 -11.18
C THR A 245 20.82 -0.03 -9.77
N ILE A 246 19.84 -0.59 -9.09
CA ILE A 246 19.97 -1.19 -7.76
C ILE A 246 19.79 -2.68 -7.93
N ASP A 247 20.88 -3.42 -7.73
CA ASP A 247 20.96 -4.86 -7.97
C ASP A 247 21.12 -5.58 -6.63
N PHE A 248 20.20 -6.50 -6.33
CA PHE A 248 20.20 -7.34 -5.13
C PHE A 248 20.72 -8.75 -5.40
N THR A 249 21.32 -9.01 -6.56
CA THR A 249 21.92 -10.31 -6.89
C THR A 249 22.98 -10.69 -5.87
N GLY A 250 22.90 -11.93 -5.38
CA GLY A 250 23.75 -12.44 -4.30
C GLY A 250 23.12 -12.36 -2.90
N THR A 251 21.96 -11.73 -2.76
CA THR A 251 21.12 -11.87 -1.57
C THR A 251 20.73 -13.34 -1.36
N SER A 252 20.68 -13.79 -0.12
CA SER A 252 20.29 -15.16 0.22
C SER A 252 18.92 -15.51 -0.40
N PRO A 253 18.73 -16.76 -0.83
CA PRO A 253 17.44 -17.21 -1.35
C PRO A 253 16.35 -17.14 -0.27
N GLN A 254 15.10 -17.27 -0.70
CA GLN A 254 13.95 -17.34 0.21
C GLN A 254 14.22 -18.33 1.34
N GLN A 255 14.01 -17.88 2.57
CA GLN A 255 14.18 -18.67 3.78
C GLN A 255 12.92 -19.52 4.05
N THR A 256 13.10 -20.63 4.78
CA THR A 256 11.99 -21.49 5.22
C THR A 256 11.23 -20.94 6.44
N ASN A 257 11.50 -19.71 6.83
CA ASN A 257 10.87 -18.97 7.90
C ASN A 257 10.21 -17.69 7.35
N ASN A 258 9.68 -16.84 8.21
CA ASN A 258 8.99 -15.60 7.85
C ASN A 258 9.90 -14.38 7.65
N PHE A 259 11.23 -14.54 7.70
CA PHE A 259 12.18 -13.45 7.41
C PHE A 259 12.44 -13.32 5.90
N ASN A 260 11.37 -13.03 5.16
CA ASN A 260 11.40 -12.81 3.72
C ASN A 260 10.73 -11.47 3.40
N ALA A 261 11.20 -10.81 2.35
CA ALA A 261 10.65 -9.51 1.94
C ALA A 261 9.91 -9.64 0.60
N PRO A 262 8.61 -9.32 0.54
CA PRO A 262 7.90 -9.22 -0.73
C PRO A 262 8.39 -8.01 -1.54
N THR A 263 8.13 -8.02 -2.85
CA THR A 263 8.53 -6.95 -3.77
C THR A 263 8.11 -5.57 -3.29
N ALA A 264 6.91 -5.44 -2.74
CA ALA A 264 6.39 -4.18 -2.23
C ALA A 264 7.25 -3.60 -1.10
N VAL A 265 7.79 -4.43 -0.20
CA VAL A 265 8.70 -3.99 0.87
C VAL A 265 10.05 -3.56 0.32
N CYS A 266 10.60 -4.30 -0.65
CA CYS A 266 11.85 -3.93 -1.32
C CYS A 266 11.72 -2.56 -2.00
N MET A 267 10.63 -2.32 -2.74
CA MET A 267 10.34 -1.03 -3.37
C MET A 267 10.21 0.09 -2.33
N ALA A 268 9.55 -0.18 -1.20
CA ALA A 268 9.43 0.80 -0.11
C ALA A 268 10.79 1.17 0.48
N ALA A 269 11.68 0.21 0.69
CA ALA A 269 13.02 0.44 1.20
C ALA A 269 13.86 1.31 0.26
N VAL A 270 13.84 1.00 -1.04
CA VAL A 270 14.54 1.79 -2.06
C VAL A 270 13.99 3.23 -2.10
N LEU A 271 12.67 3.39 -2.17
CA LEU A 271 12.05 4.71 -2.20
C LEU A 271 12.36 5.52 -0.93
N TYR A 272 12.33 4.88 0.23
CA TYR A 272 12.67 5.54 1.50
C TYR A 272 14.08 6.09 1.49
N VAL A 273 15.07 5.31 1.05
CA VAL A 273 16.46 5.77 0.96
C VAL A 273 16.59 6.97 0.02
N PHE A 274 16.03 6.89 -1.18
CA PHE A 274 16.10 8.03 -2.12
C PHE A 274 15.39 9.27 -1.58
N ARG A 275 14.26 9.11 -0.88
CA ARG A 275 13.56 10.23 -0.26
C ARG A 275 14.37 10.92 0.84
N THR A 276 15.23 10.21 1.56
CA THR A 276 16.10 10.83 2.57
C THR A 276 17.25 11.65 1.97
N LEU A 277 17.48 11.49 0.67
CA LEU A 277 18.55 12.17 -0.05
C LEU A 277 18.08 13.41 -0.84
N VAL A 278 16.76 13.63 -0.94
CA VAL A 278 16.14 14.74 -1.69
C VAL A 278 15.84 15.95 -0.82
#